data_fba0624573164aff920435a9e3da0232
#
_entry.id   fba0624573164aff920435a9e3da0232
#
_cell.length_a   1.000
_cell.length_b   1.000
_cell.length_c   1.000
_cell.angle_alpha   90.00
_cell.angle_beta   90.00
_cell.angle_gamma   90.00
#
_symmetry.space_group_name_H-M   'P 1'
#
loop_
_entity.id
_entity.type
_entity.pdbx_description
1 polymer ?
#
loop_
_entity_poly.entity_id
_entity_poly.type
_entity_poly.pdbx_seq_one_letter_code
_entity_poly.pdbx_strand_id
1 'polypeptide(L)'
;MDAQMGAAPPVIRRRVLTSCLMFLVATAGAPAFAQGIDLTVFGGVAYPLYDERLTLRPGDPSIPGVEITSATSPVLQADGGAVFGGALAFELGVFGIEGRLDTMDAAIDFSGARYDLRGTAFPFQGVTASISAPEGRFDADRISVLSLNARIRTPGPAGIMVSGGLSYLPDITVSGSVPLAVESPLLPPLGFDAALTLRATPGQSEHRFGVNGGAGVRIGGRVALVGEVRAFYFREYELRFGTENGPTLLDDLLAEADPVRFDPVFVNAQVGLAFRF
;
A
#
# COMPACT_ATOMS: atom_id res chain seq x y z
N MET A 1 26.04 -28.99 18.10
CA MET A 1 24.66 -29.00 18.66
C MET A 1 23.77 -28.40 17.58
N ASP A 2 23.32 -29.28 16.70
CA ASP A 2 22.57 -28.88 15.48
C ASP A 2 21.10 -28.84 15.82
N ALA A 3 20.50 -27.62 15.75
CA ALA A 3 19.06 -27.43 15.84
C ALA A 3 18.46 -27.57 14.44
N GLN A 4 17.89 -28.72 14.14
CA GLN A 4 17.05 -28.94 12.97
C GLN A 4 15.76 -28.10 13.10
N MET A 5 15.63 -27.07 12.30
CA MET A 5 14.36 -26.38 12.07
C MET A 5 13.47 -27.24 11.18
N GLY A 6 12.40 -27.76 11.77
CA GLY A 6 11.44 -28.61 11.10
C GLY A 6 10.59 -27.79 10.10
N ALA A 7 10.68 -28.17 8.85
CA ALA A 7 9.80 -27.67 7.78
C ALA A 7 8.36 -28.14 8.02
N ALA A 8 7.40 -27.23 8.01
CA ALA A 8 5.98 -27.53 8.14
C ALA A 8 5.48 -28.40 6.95
N PRO A 9 4.61 -29.39 7.19
CA PRO A 9 4.24 -30.37 6.18
C PRO A 9 3.36 -29.78 5.07
N PRO A 10 3.52 -30.24 3.81
CA PRO A 10 2.81 -29.72 2.63
C PRO A 10 1.32 -30.06 2.55
N VAL A 11 0.75 -30.63 3.60
CA VAL A 11 -0.64 -31.15 3.61
C VAL A 11 -1.69 -30.06 3.64
N ILE A 12 -1.38 -28.88 4.18
CA ILE A 12 -2.36 -27.79 4.32
C ILE A 12 -2.66 -27.14 2.96
N ARG A 13 -1.67 -26.99 2.09
CA ARG A 13 -1.87 -26.39 0.74
C ARG A 13 -2.81 -27.21 -0.16
N ARG A 14 -2.78 -28.54 -0.06
CA ARG A 14 -3.65 -29.40 -0.88
C ARG A 14 -5.12 -29.33 -0.47
N ARG A 15 -5.41 -29.18 0.81
CA ARG A 15 -6.81 -29.15 1.29
C ARG A 15 -7.56 -27.88 0.92
N VAL A 16 -6.88 -26.73 0.92
CA VAL A 16 -7.50 -25.46 0.51
C VAL A 16 -7.82 -25.46 -0.99
N LEU A 17 -6.89 -25.93 -1.84
CA LEU A 17 -7.14 -26.02 -3.29
C LEU A 17 -8.27 -26.98 -3.63
N THR A 18 -8.37 -28.13 -2.94
CA THR A 18 -9.42 -29.11 -3.18
C THR A 18 -10.78 -28.61 -2.72
N SER A 19 -10.85 -27.86 -1.62
CA SER A 19 -12.11 -27.26 -1.15
C SER A 19 -12.61 -26.14 -2.08
N CYS A 20 -11.73 -25.30 -2.62
CA CYS A 20 -12.10 -24.29 -3.62
C CYS A 20 -12.57 -24.94 -4.93
N LEU A 21 -11.92 -26.01 -5.36
CA LEU A 21 -12.31 -26.74 -6.59
C LEU A 21 -13.64 -27.47 -6.43
N MET A 22 -13.93 -28.08 -5.26
CA MET A 22 -15.20 -28.69 -4.98
C MET A 22 -16.37 -27.69 -4.92
N PHE A 23 -16.12 -26.47 -4.42
CA PHE A 23 -17.14 -25.43 -4.43
C PHE A 23 -17.48 -24.98 -5.86
N LEU A 24 -16.50 -24.93 -6.75
CA LEU A 24 -16.71 -24.58 -8.16
C LEU A 24 -17.47 -25.68 -8.92
N VAL A 25 -17.27 -26.95 -8.60
CA VAL A 25 -17.92 -28.07 -9.25
C VAL A 25 -19.37 -28.30 -8.74
N ALA A 26 -19.62 -27.99 -7.46
CA ALA A 26 -20.97 -28.11 -6.88
C ALA A 26 -21.94 -27.06 -7.45
N THR A 27 -21.47 -25.94 -7.99
CA THR A 27 -22.31 -24.92 -8.61
C THR A 27 -22.69 -25.23 -10.07
N ALA A 28 -22.04 -26.19 -10.73
CA ALA A 28 -22.29 -26.54 -12.12
C ALA A 28 -23.60 -27.35 -12.34
N GLY A 29 -24.26 -27.81 -11.27
CA GLY A 29 -25.50 -28.61 -11.33
C GLY A 29 -26.77 -27.89 -10.90
N ALA A 30 -26.74 -26.58 -10.63
CA ALA A 30 -27.92 -25.81 -10.22
C ALA A 30 -28.82 -25.51 -11.44
N PRO A 31 -30.16 -25.61 -11.30
CA PRO A 31 -31.08 -25.33 -12.41
C PRO A 31 -30.91 -23.88 -12.90
N ALA A 32 -31.24 -23.68 -14.17
CA ALA A 32 -31.01 -22.44 -14.95
C ALA A 32 -31.72 -21.21 -14.35
N PHE A 33 -31.28 -20.77 -13.19
CA PHE A 33 -31.49 -19.40 -12.73
C PHE A 33 -30.62 -18.50 -13.63
N ALA A 34 -31.20 -17.41 -14.09
CA ALA A 34 -30.60 -16.48 -15.04
C ALA A 34 -29.08 -16.29 -14.75
N GLN A 35 -28.27 -17.14 -15.37
CA GLN A 35 -26.84 -17.04 -15.34
C GLN A 35 -26.45 -15.87 -16.23
N GLY A 36 -25.68 -14.97 -15.75
CA GLY A 36 -25.19 -13.83 -16.52
C GLY A 36 -23.73 -13.55 -16.20
N ILE A 37 -23.04 -13.09 -17.20
CA ILE A 37 -21.68 -12.57 -17.04
C ILE A 37 -21.79 -11.06 -17.11
N ASP A 38 -21.37 -10.35 -16.06
CA ASP A 38 -21.26 -8.91 -16.04
C ASP A 38 -19.79 -8.51 -16.14
N LEU A 39 -19.43 -7.77 -17.18
CA LEU A 39 -18.15 -7.08 -17.33
C LEU A 39 -18.34 -5.62 -16.96
N THR A 40 -17.59 -5.13 -15.98
CA THR A 40 -17.65 -3.74 -15.55
C THR A 40 -16.30 -3.08 -15.76
N VAL A 41 -16.29 -1.87 -16.32
CA VAL A 41 -15.15 -0.95 -16.36
C VAL A 41 -15.48 0.29 -15.57
N PHE A 42 -14.55 0.79 -14.78
CA PHE A 42 -14.84 1.89 -13.86
C PHE A 42 -13.62 2.80 -13.69
N GLY A 43 -13.90 4.02 -13.25
CA GLY A 43 -12.93 5.01 -12.82
C GLY A 43 -13.46 5.83 -11.67
N GLY A 44 -12.58 6.51 -10.96
CA GLY A 44 -12.96 7.28 -9.78
C GLY A 44 -11.79 7.85 -9.03
N VAL A 45 -11.94 7.94 -7.72
CA VAL A 45 -10.92 8.46 -6.81
C VAL A 45 -10.68 7.47 -5.67
N ALA A 46 -9.43 7.35 -5.28
CA ALA A 46 -8.98 6.58 -4.13
C ALA A 46 -8.56 7.53 -3.01
N TYR A 47 -9.00 7.24 -1.81
CA TYR A 47 -8.67 7.97 -0.58
C TYR A 47 -7.95 7.01 0.36
N PRO A 48 -6.61 7.07 0.46
CA PRO A 48 -5.90 6.36 1.50
C PRO A 48 -6.22 6.99 2.85
N LEU A 49 -6.48 6.13 3.84
CA LEU A 49 -6.76 6.53 5.21
C LEU A 49 -5.52 6.26 6.06
N TYR A 50 -4.44 6.95 5.77
CA TYR A 50 -3.18 6.77 6.45
C TYR A 50 -2.60 8.13 6.85
N ASP A 51 -2.38 8.28 8.16
CA ASP A 51 -1.72 9.42 8.78
C ASP A 51 -0.92 8.88 9.97
N GLU A 52 0.41 8.77 9.83
CA GLU A 52 1.26 8.23 10.89
C GLU A 52 2.52 9.06 11.08
N ARG A 53 2.98 9.12 12.33
CA ARG A 53 4.26 9.68 12.71
C ARG A 53 5.32 8.60 12.69
N LEU A 54 6.32 8.80 11.85
CA LEU A 54 7.54 8.02 11.95
C LEU A 54 8.23 8.31 13.27
N THR A 55 8.49 7.28 14.05
CA THR A 55 9.35 7.41 15.22
C THR A 55 10.80 7.21 14.78
N LEU A 56 11.50 8.30 14.58
CA LEU A 56 12.95 8.27 14.42
C LEU A 56 13.58 8.19 15.82
N ARG A 57 14.23 7.09 16.11
CA ARG A 57 15.05 7.01 17.32
C ARG A 57 16.39 7.66 17.03
N PRO A 58 16.93 8.50 17.94
CA PRO A 58 18.32 8.86 17.85
C PRO A 58 19.13 7.57 18.03
N GLY A 59 19.48 6.95 16.90
CA GLY A 59 20.41 5.83 16.86
C GLY A 59 21.80 6.32 17.20
N ASP A 60 22.68 5.41 17.59
CA ASP A 60 24.12 5.68 17.66
C ASP A 60 24.60 5.63 16.19
N PRO A 61 24.86 6.76 15.53
CA PRO A 61 25.25 6.71 14.14
C PRO A 61 26.55 5.93 14.04
N SER A 62 26.64 5.04 13.08
CA SER A 62 27.86 4.27 12.79
C SER A 62 29.02 5.17 12.29
N ILE A 63 28.86 6.48 12.40
CA ILE A 63 29.87 7.48 12.06
C ILE A 63 30.74 7.74 13.29
N PRO A 64 31.97 7.23 13.32
CA PRO A 64 32.86 7.47 14.45
C PRO A 64 33.03 8.97 14.70
N GLY A 65 32.73 9.39 15.91
CA GLY A 65 32.93 10.78 16.34
C GLY A 65 31.77 11.74 16.04
N VAL A 66 30.59 11.20 15.71
CA VAL A 66 29.34 11.98 15.55
C VAL A 66 28.26 11.37 16.45
N GLU A 67 27.55 12.21 17.18
CA GLU A 67 26.43 11.87 18.04
C GLU A 67 25.16 12.57 17.53
N ILE A 68 24.03 11.85 17.47
CA ILE A 68 22.73 12.47 17.24
C ILE A 68 22.19 12.95 18.57
N THR A 69 22.07 14.27 18.73
CA THR A 69 21.61 14.89 19.97
C THR A 69 20.11 15.05 20.03
N SER A 70 19.47 15.15 18.89
CA SER A 70 18.03 15.31 18.76
C SER A 70 17.54 14.80 17.41
N ALA A 71 16.36 14.20 17.39
CA ALA A 71 15.67 13.81 16.16
C ALA A 71 14.20 14.23 16.24
N THR A 72 13.71 14.93 15.22
CA THR A 72 12.29 15.24 15.07
C THR A 72 11.69 14.27 14.07
N SER A 73 10.67 13.57 14.51
CA SER A 73 9.97 12.58 13.72
C SER A 73 9.09 13.24 12.65
N PRO A 74 9.24 12.86 11.38
CA PRO A 74 8.36 13.37 10.33
C PRO A 74 6.96 12.82 10.43
N VAL A 75 6.03 13.56 9.84
CA VAL A 75 4.66 13.11 9.59
C VAL A 75 4.58 12.61 8.16
N LEU A 76 4.05 11.41 7.98
CA LEU A 76 3.72 10.83 6.69
C LEU A 76 2.21 10.91 6.50
N GLN A 77 1.78 11.53 5.43
CA GLN A 77 0.38 11.64 5.08
C GLN A 77 0.18 11.06 3.68
N ALA A 78 -0.70 10.08 3.57
CA ALA A 78 -1.03 9.54 2.26
C ALA A 78 -2.00 10.48 1.53
N ASP A 79 -1.69 10.76 0.27
CA ASP A 79 -2.53 11.56 -0.62
C ASP A 79 -3.26 10.66 -1.61
N GLY A 80 -4.52 11.01 -1.87
CA GLY A 80 -5.40 10.27 -2.76
C GLY A 80 -5.14 10.56 -4.23
N GLY A 81 -5.49 9.60 -5.08
CA GLY A 81 -5.29 9.71 -6.51
C GLY A 81 -6.46 9.18 -7.32
N ALA A 82 -6.25 9.13 -8.63
CA ALA A 82 -7.19 8.49 -9.54
C ALA A 82 -7.20 6.98 -9.35
N VAL A 83 -8.37 6.36 -9.47
CA VAL A 83 -8.51 4.90 -9.54
C VAL A 83 -9.23 4.52 -10.82
N PHE A 84 -8.79 3.47 -11.46
CA PHE A 84 -9.45 2.85 -12.61
C PHE A 84 -9.30 1.34 -12.56
N GLY A 85 -10.19 0.63 -13.22
CA GLY A 85 -10.12 -0.81 -13.20
C GLY A 85 -11.26 -1.50 -13.94
N GLY A 86 -11.37 -2.79 -13.66
CA GLY A 86 -12.39 -3.64 -14.22
C GLY A 86 -12.77 -4.80 -13.33
N ALA A 87 -13.97 -5.29 -13.52
CA ALA A 87 -14.48 -6.44 -12.80
C ALA A 87 -15.23 -7.37 -13.75
N LEU A 88 -15.09 -8.67 -13.52
CA LEU A 88 -15.83 -9.72 -14.17
C LEU A 88 -16.62 -10.48 -13.11
N ALA A 89 -17.93 -10.47 -13.22
CA ALA A 89 -18.81 -11.18 -12.28
C ALA A 89 -19.63 -12.26 -12.98
N PHE A 90 -19.73 -13.41 -12.33
CA PHE A 90 -20.65 -14.50 -12.68
C PHE A 90 -21.84 -14.44 -11.74
N GLU A 91 -23.02 -14.20 -12.27
CA GLU A 91 -24.25 -14.07 -11.48
C GLU A 91 -25.12 -15.32 -11.54
N LEU A 92 -25.54 -15.76 -10.37
CA LEU A 92 -26.44 -16.87 -10.12
C LEU A 92 -27.67 -16.32 -9.38
N GLY A 93 -28.59 -15.70 -10.13
CA GLY A 93 -29.74 -15.01 -9.55
C GLY A 93 -29.33 -13.73 -8.82
N VAL A 94 -29.53 -13.71 -7.49
CA VAL A 94 -29.16 -12.56 -6.63
C VAL A 94 -27.71 -12.63 -6.13
N PHE A 95 -27.08 -13.78 -6.24
CA PHE A 95 -25.71 -14.02 -5.82
C PHE A 95 -24.75 -14.03 -7.01
N GLY A 96 -23.50 -13.70 -6.76
CA GLY A 96 -22.45 -13.77 -7.76
C GLY A 96 -21.08 -13.90 -7.15
N ILE A 97 -20.12 -14.24 -8.01
CA ILE A 97 -18.69 -14.23 -7.70
C ILE A 97 -18.05 -13.23 -8.65
N GLU A 98 -17.25 -12.32 -8.11
CA GLU A 98 -16.61 -11.24 -8.85
C GLU A 98 -15.09 -11.32 -8.70
N GLY A 99 -14.37 -11.38 -9.84
CA GLY A 99 -12.95 -11.09 -9.93
C GLY A 99 -12.76 -9.63 -10.34
N ARG A 100 -11.86 -8.92 -9.66
CA ARG A 100 -11.72 -7.48 -9.83
C ARG A 100 -10.26 -7.05 -9.79
N LEU A 101 -9.92 -6.08 -10.62
CA LEU A 101 -8.65 -5.37 -10.62
C LEU A 101 -8.93 -3.88 -10.43
N ASP A 102 -8.38 -3.31 -9.37
CA ASP A 102 -8.33 -1.87 -9.12
C ASP A 102 -6.88 -1.41 -9.28
N THR A 103 -6.66 -0.35 -10.04
CA THR A 103 -5.36 0.30 -10.20
C THR A 103 -5.51 1.75 -9.79
N MET A 104 -4.67 2.19 -8.87
CA MET A 104 -4.76 3.53 -8.30
C MET A 104 -3.41 4.23 -8.26
N ASP A 105 -3.43 5.54 -8.41
CA ASP A 105 -2.30 6.40 -8.14
C ASP A 105 -2.36 6.80 -6.66
N ALA A 106 -1.22 6.80 -5.98
CA ALA A 106 -1.10 7.24 -4.61
C ALA A 106 0.21 8.00 -4.42
N ALA A 107 0.23 8.90 -3.47
CA ALA A 107 1.43 9.59 -3.06
C ALA A 107 1.51 9.63 -1.53
N ILE A 108 2.71 9.80 -1.01
CA ILE A 108 2.96 9.98 0.41
C ILE A 108 3.69 11.31 0.58
N ASP A 109 3.03 12.26 1.22
CA ASP A 109 3.64 13.51 1.62
C ASP A 109 4.37 13.33 2.94
N PHE A 110 5.56 13.87 3.00
CA PHE A 110 6.48 13.77 4.11
C PHE A 110 6.83 15.18 4.59
N SER A 111 6.76 15.41 5.89
CA SER A 111 7.07 16.74 6.43
C SER A 111 7.75 16.66 7.79
N GLY A 112 8.69 17.58 8.02
CA GLY A 112 9.19 17.92 9.34
C GLY A 112 10.28 17.02 9.93
N ALA A 113 11.07 16.28 9.12
CA ALA A 113 12.23 15.57 9.62
C ALA A 113 13.38 16.52 9.97
N ARG A 114 14.01 16.31 11.13
CA ARG A 114 15.21 17.03 11.53
C ARG A 114 16.09 16.16 12.42
N TYR A 115 17.38 16.18 12.14
CA TYR A 115 18.42 15.60 12.97
C TYR A 115 19.39 16.67 13.40
N ASP A 116 19.66 16.77 14.70
CA ASP A 116 20.71 17.60 15.24
C ASP A 116 21.90 16.71 15.61
N LEU A 117 23.06 17.04 15.04
CA LEU A 117 24.30 16.28 15.14
C LEU A 117 25.33 17.05 15.97
N ARG A 118 26.18 16.33 16.71
CA ARG A 118 27.31 16.90 17.42
C ARG A 118 28.56 16.06 17.18
N GLY A 119 29.64 16.72 16.79
CA GLY A 119 30.94 16.08 16.71
C GLY A 119 31.52 15.82 18.10
N THR A 120 31.93 14.59 18.36
CA THR A 120 32.50 14.14 19.65
C THR A 120 33.97 13.85 19.58
N ALA A 121 34.56 13.74 18.38
CA ALA A 121 35.97 13.44 18.16
C ALA A 121 36.62 14.42 17.17
N PHE A 122 37.95 14.51 17.24
CA PHE A 122 38.74 15.28 16.29
C PHE A 122 38.58 14.71 14.87
N PRO A 123 38.45 15.56 13.81
CA PRO A 123 38.54 17.04 13.82
C PRO A 123 37.21 17.76 14.10
N PHE A 124 36.12 17.07 14.37
CA PHE A 124 34.77 17.66 14.48
C PHE A 124 34.33 17.90 15.93
N GLN A 125 35.21 17.73 16.90
CA GLN A 125 34.86 17.86 18.32
C GLN A 125 34.24 19.24 18.63
N GLY A 126 33.01 19.22 19.18
CA GLY A 126 32.27 20.43 19.55
C GLY A 126 31.53 21.12 18.39
N VAL A 127 31.68 20.64 17.16
CA VAL A 127 30.91 21.13 16.01
C VAL A 127 29.50 20.61 16.09
N THR A 128 28.53 21.49 15.89
CA THR A 128 27.11 21.11 15.75
C THR A 128 26.67 21.32 14.31
N ALA A 129 25.81 20.42 13.83
CA ALA A 129 25.17 20.54 12.54
C ALA A 129 23.73 20.06 12.65
N SER A 130 22.85 20.58 11.81
CA SER A 130 21.52 20.02 11.67
C SER A 130 21.24 19.64 10.22
N ILE A 131 20.62 18.48 10.03
CA ILE A 131 20.11 18.03 8.74
C ILE A 131 18.60 18.09 8.85
N SER A 132 17.96 18.82 7.97
CA SER A 132 16.51 18.93 7.94
C SER A 132 15.96 18.57 6.56
N ALA A 133 14.81 17.91 6.56
CA ALA A 133 13.99 17.65 5.40
C ALA A 133 12.61 18.26 5.70
N PRO A 134 12.38 19.53 5.33
CA PRO A 134 11.16 20.23 5.70
C PRO A 134 9.92 19.63 5.02
N GLU A 135 10.05 19.27 3.78
CA GLU A 135 8.97 18.71 2.95
C GLU A 135 9.56 17.72 1.95
N GLY A 136 8.80 16.70 1.61
CA GLY A 136 9.12 15.76 0.56
C GLY A 136 7.85 15.11 0.05
N ARG A 137 7.88 14.64 -1.18
CA ARG A 137 6.78 13.89 -1.78
C ARG A 137 7.33 12.64 -2.43
N PHE A 138 6.69 11.55 -2.13
CA PHE A 138 6.98 10.27 -2.73
C PHE A 138 5.76 9.82 -3.52
N ASP A 139 5.97 9.61 -4.80
CA ASP A 139 4.95 9.05 -5.67
C ASP A 139 5.06 7.52 -5.63
N ALA A 140 3.98 6.86 -5.30
CA ALA A 140 3.89 5.43 -5.45
C ALA A 140 3.70 5.11 -6.93
N ASP A 141 4.45 4.14 -7.44
CA ASP A 141 4.10 3.52 -8.71
C ASP A 141 2.67 2.99 -8.61
N ARG A 142 2.01 2.85 -9.75
CA ARG A 142 0.60 2.41 -9.81
C ARG A 142 0.34 1.21 -8.92
N ILE A 143 -0.40 1.42 -7.86
CA ILE A 143 -0.81 0.37 -6.94
C ILE A 143 -1.93 -0.43 -7.58
N SER A 144 -1.71 -1.72 -7.78
CA SER A 144 -2.72 -2.61 -8.35
C SER A 144 -3.18 -3.60 -7.31
N VAL A 145 -4.50 -3.72 -7.13
CA VAL A 145 -5.13 -4.63 -6.18
C VAL A 145 -5.99 -5.63 -6.93
N LEU A 146 -5.72 -6.92 -6.74
CA LEU A 146 -6.54 -8.01 -7.23
C LEU A 146 -7.49 -8.47 -6.14
N SER A 147 -8.78 -8.63 -6.45
CA SER A 147 -9.79 -9.05 -5.49
C SER A 147 -10.66 -10.18 -6.03
N LEU A 148 -11.06 -11.06 -5.12
CA LEU A 148 -12.06 -12.10 -5.35
C LEU A 148 -13.18 -11.94 -4.32
N ASN A 149 -14.38 -11.64 -4.80
CA ASN A 149 -15.51 -11.22 -3.99
C ASN A 149 -16.72 -12.13 -4.15
N ALA A 150 -17.45 -12.31 -3.07
CA ALA A 150 -18.86 -12.68 -3.14
C ALA A 150 -19.67 -11.39 -3.33
N ARG A 151 -20.69 -11.46 -4.18
CA ARG A 151 -21.55 -10.32 -4.54
C ARG A 151 -23.02 -10.68 -4.37
N ILE A 152 -23.78 -9.75 -3.83
CA ILE A 152 -25.24 -9.83 -3.73
C ILE A 152 -25.81 -8.61 -4.43
N ARG A 153 -26.83 -8.83 -5.28
CA ARG A 153 -27.50 -7.77 -6.00
C ARG A 153 -29.00 -7.95 -5.97
N THR A 154 -29.73 -6.85 -5.76
CA THR A 154 -31.19 -6.85 -5.93
C THR A 154 -31.54 -7.03 -7.41
N PRO A 155 -32.59 -7.82 -7.75
CA PRO A 155 -33.03 -8.00 -9.10
C PRO A 155 -33.63 -6.72 -9.69
N GLY A 156 -33.66 -6.64 -11.01
CA GLY A 156 -34.30 -5.53 -11.75
C GLY A 156 -33.31 -4.58 -12.45
N PRO A 157 -33.83 -3.60 -13.19
CA PRO A 157 -33.02 -2.66 -13.94
C PRO A 157 -32.37 -1.57 -13.06
N ALA A 158 -32.88 -1.36 -11.85
CA ALA A 158 -32.28 -0.54 -10.83
C ALA A 158 -32.13 -1.36 -9.56
N GLY A 159 -30.93 -1.43 -9.00
CA GLY A 159 -30.68 -2.28 -7.84
C GLY A 159 -29.48 -1.82 -7.02
N ILE A 160 -29.51 -2.27 -5.78
CA ILE A 160 -28.39 -2.15 -4.85
C ILE A 160 -27.52 -3.38 -5.00
N MET A 161 -26.22 -3.20 -4.91
CA MET A 161 -25.25 -4.29 -4.87
C MET A 161 -24.34 -4.12 -3.66
N VAL A 162 -23.98 -5.25 -3.07
CA VAL A 162 -23.00 -5.35 -1.98
C VAL A 162 -22.07 -6.48 -2.31
N SER A 163 -20.80 -6.26 -2.10
CA SER A 163 -19.76 -7.27 -2.35
C SER A 163 -18.70 -7.23 -1.26
N GLY A 164 -18.02 -8.34 -1.08
CA GLY A 164 -16.90 -8.41 -0.14
C GLY A 164 -16.11 -9.68 -0.35
N GLY A 165 -14.85 -9.65 0.01
CA GLY A 165 -13.96 -10.77 -0.21
C GLY A 165 -12.52 -10.53 0.17
N LEU A 166 -11.65 -11.29 -0.49
CA LEU A 166 -10.21 -11.24 -0.30
C LEU A 166 -9.57 -10.36 -1.37
N SER A 167 -8.56 -9.63 -0.95
CA SER A 167 -7.74 -8.82 -1.84
C SER A 167 -6.28 -9.22 -1.73
N TYR A 168 -5.56 -9.12 -2.84
CA TYR A 168 -4.14 -9.32 -2.94
C TYR A 168 -3.49 -8.01 -3.43
N LEU A 169 -2.54 -7.52 -2.65
CA LEU A 169 -1.74 -6.35 -2.95
C LEU A 169 -0.33 -6.83 -3.33
N PRO A 170 0.08 -6.71 -4.60
CA PRO A 170 1.46 -6.94 -4.99
C PRO A 170 2.40 -5.89 -4.40
N ASP A 171 3.68 -6.02 -4.69
CA ASP A 171 4.69 -5.09 -4.19
C ASP A 171 4.37 -3.65 -4.60
N ILE A 172 4.54 -2.75 -3.63
CA ILE A 172 4.42 -1.31 -3.86
C ILE A 172 5.85 -0.76 -3.95
N THR A 173 6.16 -0.09 -5.04
CA THR A 173 7.40 0.69 -5.17
C THR A 173 7.04 2.15 -4.99
N VAL A 174 7.73 2.83 -4.09
CA VAL A 174 7.55 4.25 -3.83
C VAL A 174 8.86 4.96 -4.17
N SER A 175 8.79 6.01 -4.97
CA SER A 175 9.96 6.79 -5.37
C SER A 175 9.66 8.29 -5.21
N GLY A 176 10.67 9.05 -4.82
CA GLY A 176 10.50 10.48 -4.66
C GLY A 176 11.81 11.20 -4.35
N SER A 177 11.75 12.52 -4.32
CA SER A 177 12.87 13.36 -3.92
C SER A 177 12.54 14.14 -2.66
N VAL A 178 13.48 14.16 -1.73
CA VAL A 178 13.38 14.94 -0.51
C VAL A 178 14.49 15.99 -0.52
N PRO A 179 14.17 17.27 -0.54
CA PRO A 179 15.18 18.31 -0.38
C PRO A 179 15.79 18.24 1.03
N LEU A 180 17.09 18.14 1.11
CA LEU A 180 17.82 18.15 2.37
C LEU A 180 18.53 19.50 2.55
N ALA A 181 18.36 20.10 3.71
CA ALA A 181 19.10 21.28 4.11
C ALA A 181 20.06 20.90 5.24
N VAL A 182 21.34 21.25 5.06
CA VAL A 182 22.37 21.09 6.09
C VAL A 182 22.77 22.45 6.61
N GLU A 183 22.59 22.66 7.89
CA GLU A 183 22.97 23.87 8.59
C GLU A 183 24.12 23.57 9.55
N SER A 184 25.18 24.34 9.48
CA SER A 184 26.31 24.29 10.42
C SER A 184 26.90 25.69 10.62
N PRO A 185 27.29 26.07 11.84
CA PRO A 185 27.92 27.34 12.08
C PRO A 185 29.29 27.52 11.38
N LEU A 186 29.88 26.44 10.89
CA LEU A 186 31.15 26.44 10.18
C LEU A 186 31.02 26.45 8.66
N LEU A 187 29.85 26.21 8.12
CA LEU A 187 29.60 26.12 6.69
C LEU A 187 28.49 27.09 6.32
N PRO A 188 28.54 27.70 5.12
CA PRO A 188 27.37 28.39 4.60
C PRO A 188 26.22 27.38 4.47
N PRO A 189 24.97 27.85 4.58
CA PRO A 189 23.81 26.98 4.42
C PRO A 189 23.92 26.22 3.09
N LEU A 190 23.99 24.88 3.17
CA LEU A 190 24.05 24.02 2.01
C LEU A 190 22.68 23.37 1.86
N GLY A 191 22.01 23.69 0.76
CA GLY A 191 20.80 23.00 0.32
C GLY A 191 21.16 22.07 -0.84
N PHE A 192 20.73 20.82 -0.77
CA PHE A 192 20.82 19.92 -1.90
C PHE A 192 19.52 19.14 -2.01
N ASP A 193 19.13 18.91 -3.25
CA ASP A 193 18.09 17.98 -3.55
C ASP A 193 18.70 16.57 -3.51
N ALA A 194 18.40 15.82 -2.46
CA ALA A 194 18.72 14.41 -2.44
C ALA A 194 17.55 13.65 -3.05
N ALA A 195 17.78 12.98 -4.17
CA ALA A 195 16.84 12.01 -4.69
C ALA A 195 16.88 10.79 -3.75
N LEU A 196 15.93 10.71 -2.84
CA LEU A 196 15.71 9.52 -2.01
C LEU A 196 14.68 8.66 -2.71
N THR A 197 15.11 7.54 -3.25
CA THR A 197 14.18 6.51 -3.67
C THR A 197 13.81 5.68 -2.44
N LEU A 198 12.62 5.88 -1.94
CA LEU A 198 12.04 4.96 -1.00
C LEU A 198 11.64 3.69 -1.75
N ARG A 199 12.51 2.73 -1.78
CA ARG A 199 12.09 1.38 -2.10
C ARG A 199 11.32 0.84 -0.91
N ALA A 200 10.05 0.61 -1.10
CA ALA A 200 9.33 -0.35 -0.31
C ALA A 200 9.96 -1.71 -0.58
N THR A 201 11.04 -2.01 0.11
CA THR A 201 11.48 -3.40 0.18
C THR A 201 10.43 -4.05 1.07
N PRO A 202 9.66 -5.02 0.55
CA PRO A 202 8.79 -5.80 1.41
C PRO A 202 9.71 -6.34 2.51
N GLY A 203 9.57 -5.79 3.69
CA GLY A 203 10.14 -6.40 4.88
C GLY A 203 9.61 -7.82 4.92
N GLN A 204 10.09 -8.67 5.78
CA GLN A 204 9.65 -10.06 5.91
C GLN A 204 8.14 -10.22 6.24
N SER A 205 7.34 -9.14 6.13
CA SER A 205 5.90 -9.18 6.32
C SER A 205 5.26 -9.87 5.11
N GLU A 206 4.97 -11.14 5.27
CA GLU A 206 4.33 -12.01 4.28
C GLU A 206 2.85 -11.64 4.01
N HIS A 207 2.37 -10.48 4.44
CA HIS A 207 0.94 -10.17 4.47
C HIS A 207 0.48 -9.32 3.29
N ARG A 208 0.58 -9.89 2.08
CA ARG A 208 0.04 -9.30 0.84
C ARG A 208 -1.47 -9.49 0.69
N PHE A 209 -2.10 -10.20 1.62
CA PHE A 209 -3.52 -10.47 1.59
C PHE A 209 -4.27 -9.57 2.56
N GLY A 210 -5.36 -9.03 2.07
CA GLY A 210 -6.29 -8.20 2.82
C GLY A 210 -7.72 -8.61 2.58
N VAL A 211 -8.62 -7.81 3.11
CA VAL A 211 -10.05 -7.95 2.91
C VAL A 211 -10.60 -6.68 2.26
N ASN A 212 -11.68 -6.81 1.54
CA ASN A 212 -12.39 -5.67 0.99
C ASN A 212 -13.89 -5.83 1.12
N GLY A 213 -14.58 -4.70 1.06
CA GLY A 213 -16.04 -4.64 1.02
C GLY A 213 -16.52 -3.42 0.28
N GLY A 214 -17.57 -3.56 -0.51
CA GLY A 214 -18.14 -2.49 -1.30
C GLY A 214 -19.65 -2.51 -1.32
N ALA A 215 -20.24 -1.33 -1.47
CA ALA A 215 -21.66 -1.14 -1.69
C ALA A 215 -21.88 -0.16 -2.83
N GLY A 216 -22.90 -0.40 -3.65
CA GLY A 216 -23.15 0.41 -4.81
C GLY A 216 -24.54 0.30 -5.35
N VAL A 217 -24.78 1.06 -6.41
CA VAL A 217 -26.03 1.07 -7.15
C VAL A 217 -25.76 0.76 -8.62
N ARG A 218 -26.68 0.05 -9.23
CA ARG A 218 -26.67 -0.25 -10.67
C ARG A 218 -27.98 0.20 -11.30
N ILE A 219 -27.90 0.92 -12.41
CA ILE A 219 -29.06 1.43 -13.13
C ILE A 219 -28.88 1.09 -14.62
N GLY A 220 -29.78 0.28 -15.15
CA GLY A 220 -29.79 -0.13 -16.56
C GLY A 220 -30.07 -1.63 -16.74
N GLY A 221 -30.09 -2.07 -17.97
CA GLY A 221 -30.34 -3.45 -18.37
C GLY A 221 -29.06 -4.19 -18.78
N ARG A 222 -28.93 -4.50 -20.08
CA ARG A 222 -27.72 -5.12 -20.65
C ARG A 222 -26.50 -4.19 -20.55
N VAL A 223 -26.73 -2.88 -20.71
CA VAL A 223 -25.76 -1.85 -20.39
C VAL A 223 -26.29 -1.09 -19.20
N ALA A 224 -25.48 -0.93 -18.17
CA ALA A 224 -25.87 -0.26 -16.94
C ALA A 224 -24.78 0.69 -16.45
N LEU A 225 -25.20 1.77 -15.81
CA LEU A 225 -24.35 2.64 -15.02
C LEU A 225 -24.20 2.03 -13.63
N VAL A 226 -22.98 2.01 -13.12
CA VAL A 226 -22.65 1.50 -11.78
C VAL A 226 -21.96 2.61 -11.00
N GLY A 227 -22.42 2.88 -9.78
CA GLY A 227 -21.74 3.71 -8.81
C GLY A 227 -21.43 2.87 -7.58
N GLU A 228 -20.19 2.90 -7.07
CA GLU A 228 -19.76 2.06 -5.98
C GLU A 228 -18.78 2.79 -5.06
N VAL A 229 -18.91 2.52 -3.76
CA VAL A 229 -17.89 2.85 -2.74
C VAL A 229 -17.35 1.55 -2.20
N ARG A 230 -16.03 1.42 -2.15
CA ARG A 230 -15.35 0.21 -1.69
C ARG A 230 -14.21 0.55 -0.75
N ALA A 231 -14.14 -0.17 0.37
CA ALA A 231 -13.04 -0.09 1.32
C ALA A 231 -12.14 -1.32 1.20
N PHE A 232 -10.85 -1.10 1.37
CA PHE A 232 -9.82 -2.14 1.43
C PHE A 232 -9.05 -2.00 2.74
N TYR A 233 -8.73 -3.14 3.34
CA TYR A 233 -7.92 -3.25 4.53
C TYR A 233 -6.86 -4.33 4.33
N PHE A 234 -5.59 -3.95 4.45
CA PHE A 234 -4.46 -4.87 4.45
C PHE A 234 -3.78 -4.80 5.82
N ARG A 235 -3.24 -5.92 6.27
CA ARG A 235 -2.48 -5.96 7.51
C ARG A 235 -1.13 -5.31 7.31
N GLU A 236 -0.54 -4.92 8.41
CA GLU A 236 0.75 -4.29 8.61
C GLU A 236 1.75 -4.54 7.46
N TYR A 237 2.18 -3.46 6.85
CA TYR A 237 3.16 -3.43 5.77
C TYR A 237 4.41 -2.69 6.28
N GLU A 238 5.58 -3.28 6.11
CA GLU A 238 6.84 -2.64 6.49
C GLU A 238 7.50 -2.02 5.26
N LEU A 239 7.83 -0.73 5.35
CA LEU A 239 8.64 -0.02 4.37
C LEU A 239 10.03 0.24 4.95
N ARG A 240 11.07 -0.08 4.20
CA ARG A 240 12.44 0.31 4.52
C ARG A 240 12.90 1.36 3.54
N PHE A 241 13.57 2.38 4.06
CA PHE A 241 14.14 3.44 3.27
C PHE A 241 15.52 3.07 2.77
N GLY A 242 15.84 3.42 1.53
CA GLY A 242 17.15 3.26 0.93
C GLY A 242 17.38 4.30 -0.16
N THR A 243 18.63 4.57 -0.51
CA THR A 243 18.99 5.48 -1.59
C THR A 243 19.26 4.74 -2.89
N GLU A 244 18.92 5.32 -4.02
CA GLU A 244 19.02 4.67 -5.34
C GLU A 244 20.46 4.49 -5.82
N ASN A 245 21.41 5.31 -5.34
CA ASN A 245 22.73 5.46 -5.91
C ASN A 245 23.89 4.82 -5.11
N GLY A 246 23.59 3.88 -4.21
CA GLY A 246 24.59 3.11 -3.48
C GLY A 246 24.97 3.68 -2.11
N PRO A 247 25.87 3.01 -1.38
CA PRO A 247 26.10 3.28 0.03
C PRO A 247 26.63 4.68 0.24
N THR A 248 25.77 5.52 0.75
CA THR A 248 26.10 6.86 1.21
C THR A 248 26.00 6.87 2.73
N LEU A 249 26.60 7.87 3.35
CA LEU A 249 26.44 8.15 4.78
C LEU A 249 24.96 8.21 5.20
N LEU A 250 24.10 8.58 4.27
CA LEU A 250 22.65 8.63 4.44
C LEU A 250 22.02 7.22 4.45
N ASP A 251 22.53 6.29 3.65
CA ASP A 251 22.05 4.89 3.69
C ASP A 251 22.34 4.24 5.03
N ASP A 252 23.51 4.52 5.63
CA ASP A 252 23.86 4.02 6.96
C ASP A 252 22.92 4.59 8.03
N LEU A 253 22.60 5.88 7.96
CA LEU A 253 21.62 6.52 8.85
C LEU A 253 20.20 5.98 8.65
N LEU A 254 19.81 5.72 7.40
CA LEU A 254 18.50 5.18 7.07
C LEU A 254 18.38 3.68 7.40
N ALA A 255 19.48 2.93 7.31
CA ALA A 255 19.50 1.52 7.67
C ALA A 255 19.30 1.29 9.18
N GLU A 256 19.69 2.26 10.02
CA GLU A 256 19.45 2.25 11.46
C GLU A 256 18.06 2.77 11.85
N ALA A 257 17.33 3.40 10.91
CA ALA A 257 15.95 3.80 11.15
C ALA A 257 15.04 2.58 11.28
N ASP A 258 14.16 2.60 12.27
CA ASP A 258 13.12 1.56 12.39
C ASP A 258 12.30 1.52 11.09
N PRO A 259 11.95 0.32 10.58
CA PRO A 259 11.10 0.21 9.41
C PRO A 259 9.76 0.90 9.68
N VAL A 260 9.25 1.61 8.69
CA VAL A 260 7.92 2.21 8.76
C VAL A 260 6.89 1.12 8.65
N ARG A 261 6.04 1.03 9.65
CA ARG A 261 4.93 0.08 9.67
C ARG A 261 3.63 0.83 9.46
N PHE A 262 2.86 0.41 8.51
CA PHE A 262 1.54 0.97 8.27
C PHE A 262 0.55 -0.10 7.84
N ASP A 263 -0.72 0.12 8.22
CA ASP A 263 -1.84 -0.69 7.76
C ASP A 263 -2.45 0.00 6.53
N PRO A 264 -2.23 -0.49 5.29
CA PRO A 264 -2.82 0.13 4.12
C PRO A 264 -4.34 0.01 4.16
N VAL A 265 -5.00 1.12 4.47
CA VAL A 265 -6.45 1.26 4.42
C VAL A 265 -6.79 2.32 3.40
N PHE A 266 -7.66 2.01 2.45
CA PHE A 266 -8.11 2.99 1.47
C PHE A 266 -9.58 2.78 1.09
N VAL A 267 -10.21 3.87 0.71
CA VAL A 267 -11.60 3.90 0.25
C VAL A 267 -11.65 4.45 -1.16
N ASN A 268 -12.25 3.69 -2.06
CA ASN A 268 -12.44 4.08 -3.44
C ASN A 268 -13.90 4.48 -3.68
N ALA A 269 -14.12 5.62 -4.32
CA ALA A 269 -15.41 6.02 -4.86
C ALA A 269 -15.35 5.99 -6.39
N GLN A 270 -16.23 5.21 -7.03
CA GLN A 270 -16.09 4.83 -8.43
C GLN A 270 -17.40 4.92 -9.18
N VAL A 271 -17.31 5.25 -10.46
CA VAL A 271 -18.42 5.18 -11.41
C VAL A 271 -17.98 4.38 -12.63
N GLY A 272 -18.84 3.55 -13.18
CA GLY A 272 -18.49 2.68 -14.28
C GLY A 272 -19.67 2.27 -15.16
N LEU A 273 -19.33 1.54 -16.21
CA LEU A 273 -20.28 0.92 -17.12
C LEU A 273 -20.17 -0.59 -16.99
N ALA A 274 -21.30 -1.24 -16.79
CA ALA A 274 -21.41 -2.69 -16.76
C ALA A 274 -22.13 -3.20 -18.01
N PHE A 275 -21.59 -4.25 -18.60
CA PHE A 275 -22.11 -4.94 -19.77
C PHE A 275 -22.51 -6.36 -19.39
N ARG A 276 -23.78 -6.71 -19.63
CA ARG A 276 -24.30 -8.03 -19.30
C ARG A 276 -24.47 -8.89 -20.56
N PHE A 277 -23.95 -10.10 -20.49
CA PHE A 277 -23.99 -11.12 -21.53
C PHE A 277 -24.84 -12.32 -21.13
#